data_4b7e65670b03b07edbc58b025ed6a180
#
_entry.id   4b7e65670b03b07edbc58b025ed6a180
#
_cell.length_a   1.000
_cell.length_b   1.000
_cell.length_c   1.000
_cell.angle_alpha   90.00
_cell.angle_beta   90.00
_cell.angle_gamma   90.00
#
_symmetry.space_group_name_H-M   'P 1'
#
loop_
_entity.id
_entity.type
_entity.pdbx_description
1 polymer ?
#
loop_
_entity_poly.entity_id
_entity_poly.type
_entity_poly.pdbx_seq_one_letter_code
_entity_poly.pdbx_strand_id
1 'polypeptide(L)'
;MLKIGIMMVNILIATLFFTAIIPPLTGSIDVQLPEGNSMNWEVYGHNISVNTTVTIINNAYYSIEGTKVWIDITSGPLLLLNKTVEIPEIKGGSEINEPVSLVFDMKKIYNEGGEDLIFSDAEININVNVVAFYTLRTIEFTAEYTDIYPWEALIKEMTVDLQNVTYDSGINGLSVRVPYVVETSSLLSGKTADVEIILTNETGEITRDYETVDLGIREYGNLEFNIPESRLNDLLTRSQNLNLHATISLAGQGIVKDYPYRWGAPFNNLTISGPYISGSSVYTNFEFDNDMNRGLSIRLLTEVFDSSDSQIGYGSDSFDVTAGQHVFRSVETQITGSTSPSYARITVEELNSGIHYTIIEEVS
;
A
#
# COMPACT_ATOMS: atom_id res chain seq x y z
N MET A 1 -46.07 22.80 68.64
CA MET A 1 -45.86 23.00 67.20
C MET A 1 -44.41 23.09 66.83
N LEU A 2 -43.53 23.84 67.47
CA LEU A 2 -42.16 24.01 67.11
C LEU A 2 -41.35 22.69 67.07
N LYS A 3 -41.51 21.80 68.07
CA LYS A 3 -40.85 20.51 68.16
C LYS A 3 -41.23 19.54 66.99
N ILE A 4 -42.45 19.58 66.52
CA ILE A 4 -42.97 18.77 65.43
C ILE A 4 -42.36 19.29 64.09
N GLY A 5 -42.25 20.61 63.92
CA GLY A 5 -41.62 21.23 62.76
C GLY A 5 -40.13 20.88 62.63
N ILE A 6 -39.39 20.94 63.77
CA ILE A 6 -38.01 20.55 63.80
C ILE A 6 -37.81 19.06 63.50
N MET A 7 -38.65 18.19 64.00
CA MET A 7 -38.65 16.77 63.74
C MET A 7 -38.93 16.45 62.24
N MET A 8 -39.90 17.15 61.62
CA MET A 8 -40.19 17.01 60.17
C MET A 8 -39.06 17.48 59.33
N VAL A 9 -38.40 18.59 59.65
CA VAL A 9 -37.24 19.10 58.95
C VAL A 9 -36.09 18.13 59.05
N ASN A 10 -35.80 17.55 60.20
CA ASN A 10 -34.75 16.54 60.38
C ASN A 10 -35.03 15.24 59.59
N ILE A 11 -36.30 14.80 59.57
CA ILE A 11 -36.67 13.64 58.72
C ILE A 11 -36.49 13.96 57.22
N LEU A 12 -36.88 15.15 56.79
CA LEU A 12 -36.72 15.59 55.43
C LEU A 12 -35.22 15.63 55.01
N ILE A 13 -34.41 16.24 55.92
CA ILE A 13 -32.94 16.30 55.68
C ILE A 13 -32.33 14.88 55.64
N ALA A 14 -32.69 14.01 56.58
CA ALA A 14 -32.25 12.63 56.59
C ALA A 14 -32.69 11.89 55.33
N THR A 15 -33.94 12.02 54.91
CA THR A 15 -34.46 11.41 53.68
C THR A 15 -33.71 11.92 52.45
N LEU A 16 -33.51 13.24 52.33
CA LEU A 16 -32.72 13.84 51.27
C LEU A 16 -31.29 13.29 51.27
N PHE A 17 -30.66 13.22 52.44
CA PHE A 17 -29.31 12.68 52.59
C PHE A 17 -29.22 11.21 52.15
N PHE A 18 -30.14 10.37 52.64
CA PHE A 18 -30.19 8.95 52.27
C PHE A 18 -30.50 8.75 50.80
N THR A 19 -31.41 9.50 50.21
CA THR A 19 -31.79 9.35 48.79
C THR A 19 -30.78 10.01 47.82
N ALA A 20 -29.99 10.98 48.28
CA ALA A 20 -29.03 11.68 47.48
C ALA A 20 -27.65 11.02 47.50
N ILE A 21 -27.17 10.50 48.65
CA ILE A 21 -25.82 10.02 48.83
C ILE A 21 -25.73 8.49 48.70
N ILE A 22 -26.67 7.74 49.23
CA ILE A 22 -26.62 6.27 49.24
C ILE A 22 -26.68 5.66 47.81
N PRO A 23 -27.60 6.06 46.90
CA PRO A 23 -27.69 5.45 45.60
C PRO A 23 -26.40 5.51 44.80
N PRO A 24 -25.67 6.65 44.70
CA PRO A 24 -24.36 6.68 44.02
C PRO A 24 -23.32 5.76 44.67
N LEU A 25 -23.32 5.67 46.00
CA LEU A 25 -22.38 4.83 46.75
C LEU A 25 -22.70 3.33 46.67
N THR A 26 -23.93 2.96 46.35
CA THR A 26 -24.41 1.57 46.30
C THR A 26 -24.50 0.99 44.90
N GLY A 27 -23.96 1.68 43.90
CA GLY A 27 -23.98 1.21 42.49
C GLY A 27 -25.34 1.33 41.81
N SER A 28 -26.23 2.23 42.32
CA SER A 28 -27.52 2.53 41.67
C SER A 28 -27.35 3.34 40.39
N ILE A 29 -26.14 3.85 40.13
CA ILE A 29 -25.74 4.47 38.85
C ILE A 29 -24.69 3.55 38.23
N ASP A 30 -25.00 3.04 37.04
CA ASP A 30 -24.13 2.14 36.31
C ASP A 30 -23.81 2.76 34.96
N VAL A 31 -22.54 2.68 34.55
CA VAL A 31 -22.03 3.13 33.24
C VAL A 31 -21.46 1.91 32.55
N GLN A 32 -22.16 1.45 31.54
CA GLN A 32 -21.72 0.32 30.72
C GLN A 32 -20.95 0.86 29.51
N LEU A 33 -19.67 0.63 29.54
CA LEU A 33 -18.78 0.91 28.40
C LEU A 33 -18.92 -0.21 27.38
N PRO A 34 -18.75 0.11 26.09
CA PRO A 34 -18.82 -0.89 25.04
C PRO A 34 -17.70 -1.91 25.19
N GLU A 35 -18.02 -3.19 25.06
CA GLU A 35 -17.00 -4.23 24.91
C GLU A 35 -16.34 -4.12 23.53
N GLY A 36 -15.07 -4.51 23.42
CA GLY A 36 -14.27 -4.38 22.18
C GLY A 36 -14.94 -4.93 20.91
N ASN A 37 -15.78 -5.97 21.05
CA ASN A 37 -16.51 -6.56 19.93
C ASN A 37 -17.76 -5.75 19.48
N SER A 38 -18.19 -4.76 20.25
CA SER A 38 -19.34 -3.89 19.93
C SER A 38 -18.94 -2.58 19.25
N MET A 39 -17.64 -2.35 19.05
CA MET A 39 -17.13 -1.20 18.35
C MET A 39 -17.19 -1.43 16.84
N ASN A 40 -17.88 -0.54 16.12
CA ASN A 40 -17.89 -0.57 14.66
C ASN A 40 -16.80 0.36 14.12
N TRP A 41 -15.83 -0.24 13.42
CA TRP A 41 -14.72 0.46 12.81
C TRP A 41 -14.98 0.67 11.32
N GLU A 42 -14.80 1.90 10.85
CA GLU A 42 -14.94 2.25 9.45
C GLU A 42 -13.75 3.08 8.99
N VAL A 43 -13.21 2.73 7.82
CA VAL A 43 -12.15 3.51 7.16
C VAL A 43 -12.77 4.23 5.97
N TYR A 44 -12.70 5.56 5.98
CA TYR A 44 -13.21 6.40 4.91
C TYR A 44 -12.22 7.52 4.57
N GLY A 45 -11.64 7.49 3.36
CA GLY A 45 -10.59 8.40 2.97
C GLY A 45 -9.40 8.32 3.93
N HIS A 46 -9.04 9.44 4.56
CA HIS A 46 -7.96 9.51 5.55
C HIS A 46 -8.46 9.41 7.00
N ASN A 47 -9.73 9.11 7.21
CA ASN A 47 -10.30 9.00 8.54
C ASN A 47 -10.55 7.54 8.91
N ILE A 48 -10.25 7.22 10.17
CA ILE A 48 -10.72 6.01 10.84
C ILE A 48 -11.77 6.45 11.84
N SER A 49 -12.99 5.95 11.71
CA SER A 49 -14.08 6.23 12.66
C SER A 49 -14.38 5.00 13.50
N VAL A 50 -14.63 5.23 14.78
CA VAL A 50 -15.12 4.23 15.73
C VAL A 50 -16.46 4.68 16.23
N ASN A 51 -17.49 3.94 15.90
CA ASN A 51 -18.85 4.20 16.35
C ASN A 51 -19.22 3.20 17.43
N THR A 52 -19.68 3.72 18.57
CA THR A 52 -20.05 2.91 19.73
C THR A 52 -21.18 3.56 20.48
N THR A 53 -21.72 2.87 21.48
CA THR A 53 -22.78 3.36 22.33
C THR A 53 -22.38 3.21 23.80
N VAL A 54 -22.51 4.26 24.56
CA VAL A 54 -22.35 4.25 26.01
C VAL A 54 -23.75 4.17 26.64
N THR A 55 -23.94 3.16 27.46
CA THR A 55 -25.22 3.00 28.20
C THR A 55 -25.05 3.49 29.63
N ILE A 56 -25.91 4.39 30.07
CA ILE A 56 -25.92 4.89 31.44
C ILE A 56 -27.28 4.58 32.07
N ILE A 57 -27.24 3.83 33.16
CA ILE A 57 -28.40 3.39 33.89
C ILE A 57 -28.48 4.16 35.22
N ASN A 58 -29.56 4.88 35.43
CA ASN A 58 -29.83 5.61 36.66
C ASN A 58 -30.96 4.94 37.44
N ASN A 59 -30.66 3.98 38.30
CA ASN A 59 -31.64 3.33 39.20
C ASN A 59 -31.88 4.14 40.47
N ALA A 60 -31.35 5.36 40.55
CA ALA A 60 -31.55 6.23 41.73
C ALA A 60 -32.86 7.07 41.62
N TYR A 61 -33.18 7.82 42.66
CA TYR A 61 -34.42 8.59 42.74
C TYR A 61 -34.38 9.92 41.96
N TYR A 62 -33.20 10.54 41.86
CA TYR A 62 -33.04 11.87 41.27
C TYR A 62 -32.41 11.77 39.90
N SER A 63 -32.62 12.79 39.08
CA SER A 63 -31.97 12.89 37.77
C SER A 63 -30.48 13.11 37.90
N ILE A 64 -29.73 12.62 36.90
CA ILE A 64 -28.35 12.98 36.63
C ILE A 64 -28.37 14.08 35.58
N GLU A 65 -27.73 15.21 35.86
CA GLU A 65 -27.75 16.39 35.00
C GLU A 65 -26.33 16.87 34.68
N GLY A 66 -26.17 17.57 33.55
CA GLY A 66 -24.94 18.24 33.18
C GLY A 66 -23.76 17.29 33.02
N THR A 67 -24.02 16.06 32.61
CA THR A 67 -22.99 15.04 32.40
C THR A 67 -22.13 15.43 31.23
N LYS A 68 -20.80 15.53 31.47
CA LYS A 68 -19.77 15.75 30.45
C LYS A 68 -18.75 14.64 30.53
N VAL A 69 -18.41 14.13 29.35
CA VAL A 69 -17.42 13.09 29.20
C VAL A 69 -16.30 13.67 28.33
N TRP A 70 -15.10 13.75 28.88
CA TRP A 70 -13.88 14.09 28.13
C TRP A 70 -13.15 12.80 27.79
N ILE A 71 -12.81 12.65 26.53
CA ILE A 71 -12.11 11.49 26.01
C ILE A 71 -10.81 12.00 25.40
N ASP A 72 -9.69 11.60 25.98
CA ASP A 72 -8.35 11.85 25.49
C ASP A 72 -7.72 10.52 25.06
N ILE A 73 -7.31 10.45 23.80
CA ILE A 73 -6.67 9.28 23.25
C ILE A 73 -5.27 9.69 22.79
N THR A 74 -4.24 9.00 23.31
CA THR A 74 -2.83 9.31 23.04
C THR A 74 -2.06 8.07 22.67
N SER A 75 -0.96 8.24 21.91
CA SER A 75 0.09 7.23 21.73
C SER A 75 1.42 7.85 22.11
N GLY A 76 2.01 7.38 23.22
CA GLY A 76 3.14 8.07 23.82
C GLY A 76 2.86 9.55 24.09
N PRO A 77 3.67 10.48 23.57
CA PRO A 77 3.44 11.92 23.73
C PRO A 77 2.42 12.50 22.75
N LEU A 78 1.98 11.75 21.74
CA LEU A 78 1.13 12.22 20.66
C LEU A 78 -0.34 12.16 21.07
N LEU A 79 -1.04 13.30 20.95
CA LEU A 79 -2.50 13.38 21.12
C LEU A 79 -3.18 12.98 19.80
N LEU A 80 -3.85 11.82 19.80
CA LEU A 80 -4.58 11.30 18.63
C LEU A 80 -5.95 11.90 18.50
N LEU A 81 -6.64 12.02 19.63
CA LEU A 81 -8.01 12.56 19.71
C LEU A 81 -8.25 13.21 21.06
N ASN A 82 -8.91 14.36 21.04
CA ASN A 82 -9.57 14.96 22.21
C ASN A 82 -11.02 15.22 21.85
N LYS A 83 -11.94 14.70 22.64
CA LYS A 83 -13.38 14.87 22.42
C LYS A 83 -14.14 15.08 23.72
N THR A 84 -15.08 16.01 23.67
CA THR A 84 -16.06 16.21 24.76
C THR A 84 -17.44 15.80 24.26
N VAL A 85 -18.12 14.98 25.04
CA VAL A 85 -19.52 14.55 24.84
C VAL A 85 -20.36 15.09 25.96
N GLU A 86 -21.42 15.80 25.63
CA GLU A 86 -22.42 16.24 26.60
C GLU A 86 -23.61 15.29 26.55
N ILE A 87 -23.92 14.66 27.68
CA ILE A 87 -25.00 13.68 27.78
C ILE A 87 -26.24 14.38 28.32
N PRO A 88 -27.43 14.16 27.71
CA PRO A 88 -28.70 14.72 28.20
C PRO A 88 -29.03 14.33 29.65
N GLU A 89 -29.98 15.01 30.26
CA GLU A 89 -30.50 14.65 31.58
C GLU A 89 -30.99 13.19 31.60
N ILE A 90 -30.53 12.42 32.58
CA ILE A 90 -30.94 11.04 32.83
C ILE A 90 -31.83 10.98 34.02
N LYS A 91 -33.11 10.78 33.80
CA LYS A 91 -34.14 10.76 34.89
C LYS A 91 -33.92 9.58 35.84
N GLY A 92 -34.32 9.76 37.09
CA GLY A 92 -34.34 8.67 38.04
C GLY A 92 -35.18 7.50 37.57
N GLY A 93 -34.66 6.29 37.72
CA GLY A 93 -35.29 5.05 37.23
C GLY A 93 -35.26 4.86 35.71
N SER A 94 -34.38 5.55 34.98
CA SER A 94 -34.28 5.46 33.53
C SER A 94 -32.86 5.08 33.03
N GLU A 95 -32.82 4.68 31.78
CA GLU A 95 -31.61 4.35 31.03
C GLU A 95 -31.52 5.26 29.82
N ILE A 96 -30.29 5.61 29.42
CA ILE A 96 -29.98 6.29 28.17
C ILE A 96 -28.89 5.56 27.42
N ASN A 97 -29.05 5.48 26.10
CA ASN A 97 -28.09 4.93 25.17
C ASN A 97 -27.52 6.07 24.30
N GLU A 98 -26.32 6.54 24.62
CA GLU A 98 -25.72 7.68 23.94
C GLU A 98 -24.73 7.19 22.87
N PRO A 99 -24.98 7.51 21.59
CA PRO A 99 -24.06 7.17 20.52
C PRO A 99 -22.79 8.05 20.59
N VAL A 100 -21.63 7.42 20.57
CA VAL A 100 -20.33 8.09 20.55
C VAL A 100 -19.60 7.73 19.28
N SER A 101 -19.26 8.73 18.49
CA SER A 101 -18.42 8.56 17.29
C SER A 101 -17.08 9.23 17.52
N LEU A 102 -16.00 8.46 17.43
CA LEU A 102 -14.62 8.92 17.51
C LEU A 102 -14.02 8.88 16.10
N VAL A 103 -13.45 9.98 15.64
CA VAL A 103 -12.88 10.08 14.29
C VAL A 103 -11.42 10.46 14.40
N PHE A 104 -10.55 9.57 13.91
CA PHE A 104 -9.10 9.76 13.83
C PHE A 104 -8.75 10.25 12.44
N ASP A 105 -8.20 11.44 12.33
CA ASP A 105 -7.63 11.96 11.08
C ASP A 105 -6.20 11.44 10.93
N MET A 106 -6.02 10.36 10.19
CA MET A 106 -4.73 9.69 10.02
C MET A 106 -3.71 10.57 9.32
N LYS A 107 -4.16 11.48 8.45
CA LYS A 107 -3.28 12.45 7.79
C LYS A 107 -2.71 13.47 8.78
N LYS A 108 -3.55 13.95 9.69
CA LYS A 108 -3.11 14.85 10.77
C LYS A 108 -2.17 14.13 11.71
N ILE A 109 -2.52 12.92 12.14
CA ILE A 109 -1.72 12.07 13.04
C ILE A 109 -0.34 11.82 12.45
N TYR A 110 -0.25 11.44 11.18
CA TYR A 110 1.01 11.25 10.47
C TYR A 110 1.87 12.52 10.47
N ASN A 111 1.28 13.65 10.10
CA ASN A 111 2.00 14.92 10.03
C ASN A 111 2.49 15.42 11.40
N GLU A 112 1.91 14.97 12.48
CA GLU A 112 2.28 15.28 13.86
C GLU A 112 3.28 14.26 14.46
N GLY A 113 3.81 13.33 13.64
CA GLY A 113 4.82 12.36 14.04
C GLY A 113 4.26 10.98 14.44
N GLY A 114 3.01 10.68 14.09
CA GLY A 114 2.35 9.40 14.34
C GLY A 114 2.49 8.39 13.20
N GLU A 115 3.54 8.46 12.41
CA GLU A 115 3.81 7.50 11.32
C GLU A 115 3.89 6.05 11.84
N ASP A 116 4.42 5.85 13.04
CA ASP A 116 4.50 4.52 13.67
C ASP A 116 3.12 3.85 13.79
N LEU A 117 2.04 4.60 14.00
CA LEU A 117 0.69 4.04 14.07
C LEU A 117 0.18 3.45 12.76
N ILE A 118 0.76 3.86 11.65
CA ILE A 118 0.42 3.31 10.34
C ILE A 118 1.22 2.03 10.08
N PHE A 119 2.48 1.97 10.52
CA PHE A 119 3.46 0.99 10.07
C PHE A 119 4.04 0.10 11.17
N SER A 120 3.71 0.37 12.43
CA SER A 120 4.18 -0.40 13.57
C SER A 120 3.05 -0.63 14.55
N ASP A 121 3.10 -1.76 15.23
CA ASP A 121 2.23 -1.99 16.38
C ASP A 121 2.58 -0.98 17.48
N ALA A 122 1.56 -0.47 18.16
CA ALA A 122 1.71 0.56 19.17
C ALA A 122 0.74 0.35 20.35
N GLU A 123 0.92 1.13 21.40
CA GLU A 123 -0.02 1.21 22.51
C GLU A 123 -0.77 2.54 22.45
N ILE A 124 -2.09 2.46 22.52
CA ILE A 124 -2.99 3.61 22.59
C ILE A 124 -3.50 3.72 24.03
N ASN A 125 -3.25 4.85 24.66
CA ASN A 125 -3.80 5.17 25.98
C ASN A 125 -5.12 5.90 25.82
N ILE A 126 -6.15 5.41 26.46
CA ILE A 126 -7.50 5.98 26.47
C ILE A 126 -7.76 6.51 27.87
N ASN A 127 -7.95 7.82 28.00
CA ASN A 127 -8.32 8.47 29.25
C ASN A 127 -9.73 9.04 29.10
N VAL A 128 -10.63 8.62 29.97
CA VAL A 128 -12.01 9.10 30.00
C VAL A 128 -12.28 9.74 31.36
N ASN A 129 -12.63 11.02 31.34
CA ASN A 129 -13.01 11.76 32.52
C ASN A 129 -14.52 12.09 32.43
N VAL A 130 -15.25 11.76 33.45
CA VAL A 130 -16.68 12.02 33.52
C VAL A 130 -16.98 12.95 34.71
N VAL A 131 -17.73 14.00 34.46
CA VAL A 131 -18.32 14.86 35.51
C VAL A 131 -19.83 14.86 35.32
N ALA A 132 -20.56 14.66 36.40
CA ALA A 132 -22.02 14.69 36.40
C ALA A 132 -22.54 15.24 37.71
N PHE A 133 -23.74 15.80 37.68
CA PHE A 133 -24.42 16.34 38.85
C PHE A 133 -25.67 15.53 39.18
N TYR A 134 -25.85 15.25 40.43
CA TYR A 134 -27.01 14.52 40.96
C TYR A 134 -27.78 15.37 41.99
N THR A 135 -29.02 15.06 42.22
CA THR A 135 -29.86 15.73 43.22
C THR A 135 -29.90 17.26 43.08
N LEU A 136 -30.53 17.75 41.99
CA LEU A 136 -30.66 19.19 41.70
C LEU A 136 -29.31 19.93 41.69
N ARG A 137 -28.27 19.26 41.21
CA ARG A 137 -26.88 19.75 41.16
C ARG A 137 -26.21 20.01 42.50
N THR A 138 -26.69 19.36 43.56
CA THR A 138 -26.08 19.51 44.89
C THR A 138 -24.93 18.55 45.14
N ILE A 139 -24.82 17.47 44.35
CA ILE A 139 -23.74 16.47 44.42
C ILE A 139 -23.09 16.36 43.09
N GLU A 140 -21.78 16.61 43.04
CA GLU A 140 -20.92 16.41 41.85
C GLU A 140 -20.25 15.04 41.94
N PHE A 141 -20.28 14.31 40.86
CA PHE A 141 -19.51 13.09 40.68
C PHE A 141 -18.40 13.33 39.68
N THR A 142 -17.27 12.79 40.00
CA THR A 142 -16.14 12.67 39.06
C THR A 142 -15.73 11.20 38.96
N ALA A 143 -15.57 10.71 37.76
CA ALA A 143 -15.00 9.38 37.52
C ALA A 143 -13.91 9.51 36.48
N GLU A 144 -12.83 8.79 36.69
CA GLU A 144 -11.72 8.71 35.77
C GLU A 144 -11.49 7.23 35.41
N TYR A 145 -11.35 6.98 34.13
CA TYR A 145 -11.05 5.66 33.58
C TYR A 145 -9.85 5.77 32.66
N THR A 146 -8.90 4.88 32.82
CA THR A 146 -7.71 4.79 31.97
C THR A 146 -7.57 3.35 31.51
N ASP A 147 -7.36 3.16 30.22
CA ASP A 147 -7.11 1.87 29.60
C ASP A 147 -6.01 1.97 28.55
N ILE A 148 -5.37 0.84 28.28
CA ILE A 148 -4.33 0.71 27.25
C ILE A 148 -4.83 -0.29 26.21
N TYR A 149 -4.98 0.18 24.98
CA TYR A 149 -5.44 -0.62 23.87
C TYR A 149 -4.26 -0.97 22.95
N PRO A 150 -4.00 -2.27 22.65
CA PRO A 150 -2.99 -2.65 21.68
C PRO A 150 -3.46 -2.29 20.28
N TRP A 151 -2.72 -1.43 19.61
CA TRP A 151 -2.96 -1.01 18.24
C TRP A 151 -2.15 -1.86 17.28
N GLU A 152 -2.79 -2.46 16.29
CA GLU A 152 -2.11 -3.14 15.19
C GLU A 152 -1.78 -2.15 14.07
N ALA A 153 -0.55 -2.24 13.54
CA ALA A 153 -0.13 -1.50 12.35
C ALA A 153 -1.16 -1.63 11.23
N LEU A 154 -1.53 -0.53 10.59
CA LEU A 154 -2.47 -0.55 9.47
C LEU A 154 -1.87 -1.30 8.28
N ILE A 155 -0.60 -1.03 7.97
CA ILE A 155 0.18 -1.75 6.96
C ILE A 155 1.36 -2.38 7.69
N LYS A 156 1.38 -3.71 7.80
CA LYS A 156 2.41 -4.46 8.52
C LYS A 156 3.63 -4.70 7.66
N GLU A 157 3.40 -5.11 6.42
CA GLU A 157 4.47 -5.44 5.49
C GLU A 157 4.00 -5.31 4.03
N MET A 158 4.93 -4.91 3.17
CA MET A 158 4.84 -5.07 1.73
C MET A 158 6.16 -5.66 1.23
N THR A 159 6.10 -6.78 0.55
CA THR A 159 7.26 -7.43 -0.08
C THR A 159 6.99 -7.66 -1.56
N VAL A 160 8.04 -7.58 -2.38
CA VAL A 160 7.99 -7.91 -3.81
C VAL A 160 8.92 -9.08 -4.10
N ASP A 161 8.49 -9.98 -4.98
CA ASP A 161 9.28 -11.14 -5.40
C ASP A 161 9.99 -10.85 -6.73
N LEU A 162 11.18 -10.27 -6.65
CA LEU A 162 11.99 -9.94 -7.81
C LEU A 162 12.61 -11.17 -8.49
N GLN A 163 12.51 -12.37 -7.90
CA GLN A 163 13.01 -13.60 -8.53
C GLN A 163 12.01 -14.20 -9.50
N ASN A 164 10.71 -13.95 -9.28
CA ASN A 164 9.61 -14.46 -10.10
C ASN A 164 8.97 -13.38 -10.99
N VAL A 165 9.74 -12.37 -11.36
CA VAL A 165 9.31 -11.34 -12.33
C VAL A 165 9.05 -11.99 -13.68
N THR A 166 7.90 -11.70 -14.26
CA THR A 166 7.55 -12.07 -15.63
C THR A 166 7.45 -10.83 -16.50
N TYR A 167 7.75 -10.99 -17.79
CA TYR A 167 7.66 -9.89 -18.74
C TYR A 167 7.28 -10.42 -20.12
N ASP A 168 6.52 -9.61 -20.85
CA ASP A 168 6.07 -9.88 -22.21
C ASP A 168 6.28 -8.64 -23.08
N SER A 169 6.55 -8.84 -24.39
CA SER A 169 6.56 -7.72 -25.33
C SER A 169 5.17 -7.10 -25.43
N GLY A 170 5.06 -5.83 -25.07
CA GLY A 170 3.83 -5.05 -25.21
C GLY A 170 3.81 -4.24 -26.51
N ILE A 171 2.66 -3.60 -26.81
CA ILE A 171 2.48 -2.78 -27.99
C ILE A 171 3.43 -1.56 -28.03
N ASN A 172 3.84 -1.05 -26.85
CA ASN A 172 4.64 0.18 -26.69
C ASN A 172 5.90 -0.05 -25.86
N GLY A 173 6.41 -1.28 -25.82
CA GLY A 173 7.58 -1.60 -25.00
C GLY A 173 7.46 -2.96 -24.30
N LEU A 174 7.94 -3.05 -23.08
CA LEU A 174 7.95 -4.27 -22.27
C LEU A 174 6.98 -4.15 -21.11
N SER A 175 5.96 -5.01 -21.07
CA SER A 175 5.08 -5.16 -19.90
C SER A 175 5.79 -6.05 -18.87
N VAL A 176 5.91 -5.56 -17.65
CA VAL A 176 6.56 -6.23 -16.52
C VAL A 176 5.55 -6.48 -15.43
N ARG A 177 5.57 -7.71 -14.86
CA ARG A 177 4.75 -8.10 -13.71
C ARG A 177 5.66 -8.57 -12.60
N VAL A 178 5.55 -7.91 -11.45
CA VAL A 178 6.30 -8.21 -10.24
C VAL A 178 5.34 -8.72 -9.18
N PRO A 179 5.42 -10.00 -8.76
CA PRO A 179 4.58 -10.52 -7.70
C PRO A 179 4.83 -9.77 -6.39
N TYR A 180 3.77 -9.49 -5.64
CA TYR A 180 3.87 -8.87 -4.33
C TYR A 180 3.02 -9.59 -3.29
N VAL A 181 3.37 -9.37 -2.02
CA VAL A 181 2.55 -9.70 -0.86
C VAL A 181 2.42 -8.44 -0.01
N VAL A 182 1.19 -8.10 0.36
CA VAL A 182 0.90 -7.04 1.32
C VAL A 182 0.16 -7.61 2.53
N GLU A 183 0.62 -7.29 3.73
CA GLU A 183 -0.02 -7.66 4.98
C GLU A 183 -0.52 -6.39 5.68
N THR A 184 -1.80 -6.38 6.04
CA THR A 184 -2.44 -5.24 6.72
C THR A 184 -3.21 -5.68 7.96
N SER A 185 -3.66 -4.71 8.76
CA SER A 185 -4.61 -5.00 9.82
C SER A 185 -5.97 -5.42 9.24
N SER A 186 -6.75 -6.13 10.04
CA SER A 186 -8.12 -6.53 9.68
C SER A 186 -9.04 -5.33 9.37
N LEU A 187 -8.71 -4.14 9.86
CA LEU A 187 -9.45 -2.89 9.62
C LEU A 187 -9.45 -2.47 8.15
N LEU A 188 -8.42 -2.84 7.41
CA LEU A 188 -8.26 -2.51 5.98
C LEU A 188 -8.79 -3.60 5.04
N SER A 189 -9.28 -4.71 5.57
CA SER A 189 -9.80 -5.82 4.74
C SER A 189 -10.92 -5.35 3.80
N GLY A 190 -10.77 -5.66 2.50
CA GLY A 190 -11.70 -5.23 1.46
C GLY A 190 -11.58 -3.76 1.05
N LYS A 191 -10.53 -3.07 1.48
CA LYS A 191 -10.15 -1.74 0.99
C LYS A 191 -9.07 -1.86 -0.07
N THR A 192 -8.75 -0.74 -0.71
CA THR A 192 -7.67 -0.63 -1.70
C THR A 192 -6.70 0.46 -1.30
N ALA A 193 -5.46 0.35 -1.78
CA ALA A 193 -4.46 1.41 -1.71
C ALA A 193 -3.86 1.67 -3.07
N ASP A 194 -3.45 2.91 -3.31
CA ASP A 194 -2.70 3.26 -4.51
C ASP A 194 -1.21 2.99 -4.26
N VAL A 195 -0.56 2.37 -5.23
CA VAL A 195 0.87 2.12 -5.24
C VAL A 195 1.48 2.86 -6.42
N GLU A 196 2.40 3.76 -6.13
CA GLU A 196 3.28 4.35 -7.13
C GLU A 196 4.51 3.46 -7.30
N ILE A 197 4.84 3.14 -8.54
CA ILE A 197 5.96 2.28 -8.89
C ILE A 197 6.94 3.11 -9.72
N ILE A 198 8.18 3.22 -9.26
CA ILE A 198 9.24 3.89 -10.00
C ILE A 198 10.42 2.93 -10.16
N LEU A 199 10.74 2.60 -11.40
CA LEU A 199 11.93 1.82 -11.72
C LEU A 199 13.06 2.78 -12.10
N THR A 200 14.21 2.67 -11.44
CA THR A 200 15.37 3.51 -11.67
C THR A 200 16.63 2.66 -11.95
N ASN A 201 17.60 3.26 -12.60
CA ASN A 201 18.96 2.79 -12.69
C ASN A 201 19.95 3.90 -12.31
N GLU A 202 21.26 3.68 -12.54
CA GLU A 202 22.32 4.67 -12.27
C GLU A 202 22.17 5.98 -13.06
N THR A 203 21.45 5.97 -14.19
CA THR A 203 21.23 7.14 -15.05
C THR A 203 19.95 7.89 -14.73
N GLY A 204 19.08 7.34 -13.88
CA GLY A 204 17.84 7.94 -13.44
C GLY A 204 16.60 7.08 -13.64
N GLU A 205 15.45 7.71 -13.75
CA GLU A 205 14.16 7.04 -13.91
C GLU A 205 14.03 6.38 -15.29
N ILE A 206 13.68 5.08 -15.27
CA ILE A 206 13.39 4.28 -16.48
C ILE A 206 11.90 4.39 -16.81
N THR A 207 11.06 4.13 -15.81
CA THR A 207 9.60 4.21 -15.93
C THR A 207 8.96 4.52 -14.58
N ARG A 208 7.74 5.08 -14.66
CA ARG A 208 6.85 5.34 -13.53
C ARG A 208 5.45 4.88 -13.88
N ASP A 209 4.80 4.20 -12.96
CA ASP A 209 3.43 3.74 -13.13
C ASP A 209 2.67 3.77 -11.80
N TYR A 210 1.35 3.62 -11.87
CA TYR A 210 0.45 3.64 -10.72
C TYR A 210 -0.47 2.44 -10.80
N GLU A 211 -0.56 1.71 -9.70
CA GLU A 211 -1.39 0.53 -9.57
C GLU A 211 -2.28 0.67 -8.34
N THR A 212 -3.46 0.04 -8.37
CA THR A 212 -4.32 -0.07 -7.20
C THR A 212 -4.28 -1.51 -6.70
N VAL A 213 -3.92 -1.69 -5.43
CA VAL A 213 -3.79 -3.00 -4.80
C VAL A 213 -4.89 -3.23 -3.78
N ASP A 214 -5.41 -4.45 -3.71
CA ASP A 214 -6.35 -4.86 -2.68
C ASP A 214 -5.63 -5.02 -1.34
N LEU A 215 -6.30 -4.63 -0.25
CA LEU A 215 -5.81 -4.73 1.10
C LEU A 215 -6.58 -5.80 1.87
N GLY A 216 -5.85 -6.65 2.58
CA GLY A 216 -6.39 -7.70 3.42
C GLY A 216 -5.37 -8.14 4.47
N ILE A 217 -5.74 -9.08 5.32
CA ILE A 217 -4.82 -9.61 6.35
C ILE A 217 -3.52 -10.09 5.69
N ARG A 218 -3.65 -10.72 4.50
CA ARG A 218 -2.52 -11.09 3.65
C ARG A 218 -3.02 -11.25 2.22
N GLU A 219 -2.66 -10.34 1.35
CA GLU A 219 -3.07 -10.32 -0.05
C GLU A 219 -1.87 -10.53 -0.98
N TYR A 220 -2.14 -11.19 -2.10
CA TYR A 220 -1.16 -11.51 -3.14
C TYR A 220 -1.62 -10.90 -4.45
N GLY A 221 -0.71 -10.31 -5.18
CA GLY A 221 -1.00 -9.73 -6.49
C GLY A 221 0.24 -9.55 -7.34
N ASN A 222 0.08 -8.82 -8.43
CA ASN A 222 1.19 -8.42 -9.29
C ASN A 222 1.17 -6.90 -9.45
N LEU A 223 2.32 -6.26 -9.27
CA LEU A 223 2.54 -4.90 -9.72
C LEU A 223 2.80 -4.96 -11.22
N GLU A 224 1.98 -4.28 -12.02
CA GLU A 224 2.11 -4.26 -13.46
C GLU A 224 2.57 -2.87 -13.92
N PHE A 225 3.61 -2.80 -14.74
CA PHE A 225 4.09 -1.54 -15.31
C PHE A 225 4.75 -1.76 -16.66
N ASN A 226 4.85 -0.68 -17.44
CA ASN A 226 5.41 -0.74 -18.77
C ASN A 226 6.75 -0.01 -18.84
N ILE A 227 7.74 -0.67 -19.45
CA ILE A 227 9.02 -0.05 -19.81
C ILE A 227 8.92 0.41 -21.27
N PRO A 228 9.03 1.72 -21.55
CA PRO A 228 8.88 2.24 -22.89
C PRO A 228 9.99 1.76 -23.84
N GLU A 229 9.67 1.60 -25.11
CA GLU A 229 10.61 1.13 -26.14
C GLU A 229 11.92 1.94 -26.17
N SER A 230 11.84 3.23 -25.93
CA SER A 230 13.03 4.11 -25.88
C SER A 230 14.04 3.78 -24.77
N ARG A 231 13.65 2.97 -23.78
CA ARG A 231 14.52 2.50 -22.67
C ARG A 231 14.90 1.02 -22.80
N LEU A 232 14.24 0.28 -23.70
CA LEU A 232 14.48 -1.15 -23.86
C LEU A 232 15.88 -1.49 -24.33
N ASN A 233 16.42 -0.76 -25.30
CA ASN A 233 17.73 -1.07 -25.87
C ASN A 233 18.83 -1.16 -24.81
N ASP A 234 18.84 -0.22 -23.85
CA ASP A 234 19.83 -0.23 -22.76
C ASP A 234 19.63 -1.44 -21.83
N LEU A 235 18.37 -1.79 -21.53
CA LEU A 235 18.04 -2.96 -20.70
C LEU A 235 18.33 -4.29 -21.39
N LEU A 236 18.16 -4.36 -22.70
CA LEU A 236 18.39 -5.59 -23.46
C LEU A 236 19.86 -5.88 -23.69
N THR A 237 20.70 -4.83 -23.79
CA THR A 237 22.10 -4.97 -24.19
C THR A 237 23.11 -4.68 -23.09
N ARG A 238 22.65 -4.27 -21.89
CA ARG A 238 23.51 -3.90 -20.78
C ARG A 238 22.97 -4.39 -19.44
N SER A 239 23.75 -5.23 -18.77
CA SER A 239 23.50 -5.63 -17.40
C SER A 239 23.77 -4.46 -16.44
N GLN A 240 22.85 -4.21 -15.51
CA GLN A 240 22.89 -3.03 -14.65
C GLN A 240 22.17 -3.25 -13.30
N ASN A 241 22.45 -2.38 -12.34
CA ASN A 241 21.69 -2.36 -11.09
C ASN A 241 20.44 -1.51 -11.28
N LEU A 242 19.31 -2.09 -10.95
CA LEU A 242 18.01 -1.43 -10.92
C LEU A 242 17.57 -1.25 -9.46
N ASN A 243 16.72 -0.28 -9.23
CA ASN A 243 16.02 -0.13 -7.97
C ASN A 243 14.53 0.08 -8.26
N LEU A 244 13.69 -0.79 -7.70
CA LEU A 244 12.24 -0.65 -7.74
C LEU A 244 11.80 0.08 -6.48
N HIS A 245 11.36 1.32 -6.62
CA HIS A 245 10.74 2.10 -5.55
C HIS A 245 9.24 1.86 -5.60
N ALA A 246 8.68 1.23 -4.58
CA ALA A 246 7.24 1.07 -4.43
C ALA A 246 6.76 1.97 -3.28
N THR A 247 5.86 2.89 -3.59
CA THR A 247 5.23 3.76 -2.60
C THR A 247 3.77 3.36 -2.45
N ILE A 248 3.43 2.68 -1.36
CA ILE A 248 2.03 2.40 -1.03
C ILE A 248 1.43 3.59 -0.29
N SER A 249 0.34 4.13 -0.81
CA SER A 249 -0.33 5.30 -0.25
C SER A 249 -1.60 4.91 0.48
N LEU A 250 -1.66 5.25 1.78
CA LEU A 250 -2.85 5.13 2.60
C LEU A 250 -3.17 6.49 3.22
N ALA A 251 -4.41 6.93 3.12
CA ALA A 251 -4.85 8.21 3.67
C ALA A 251 -4.04 9.44 3.18
N GLY A 252 -3.49 9.36 1.95
CA GLY A 252 -2.69 10.43 1.35
C GLY A 252 -1.26 10.51 1.90
N GLN A 253 -0.80 9.46 2.58
CA GLN A 253 0.58 9.29 3.05
C GLN A 253 1.16 8.00 2.47
N GLY A 254 2.40 8.06 2.01
CA GLY A 254 3.05 6.94 1.34
C GLY A 254 4.18 6.33 2.15
N ILE A 255 4.23 5.00 2.19
CA ILE A 255 5.44 4.28 2.56
C ILE A 255 6.24 4.05 1.31
N VAL A 256 7.49 4.47 1.31
CA VAL A 256 8.45 4.12 0.26
C VAL A 256 9.24 2.90 0.70
N LYS A 257 9.24 1.86 -0.13
CA LYS A 257 10.14 0.72 0.00
C LYS A 257 11.00 0.59 -1.25
N ASP A 258 12.29 0.36 -1.02
CA ASP A 258 13.29 0.20 -2.06
C ASP A 258 13.67 -1.26 -2.19
N TYR A 259 13.62 -1.75 -3.42
CA TYR A 259 13.97 -3.11 -3.76
C TYR A 259 15.09 -3.11 -4.80
N PRO A 260 16.36 -3.17 -4.36
CA PRO A 260 17.49 -3.25 -5.29
C PRO A 260 17.50 -4.59 -6.02
N TYR A 261 17.72 -4.54 -7.33
CA TYR A 261 17.73 -5.70 -8.20
C TYR A 261 18.86 -5.62 -9.22
N ARG A 262 19.63 -6.71 -9.36
CA ARG A 262 20.60 -6.81 -10.44
C ARG A 262 19.93 -7.37 -11.68
N TRP A 263 19.75 -6.52 -12.67
CA TRP A 263 19.25 -6.91 -13.97
C TRP A 263 20.39 -7.53 -14.79
N GLY A 264 20.23 -8.77 -15.25
CA GLY A 264 21.07 -9.41 -16.25
C GLY A 264 20.45 -9.21 -17.64
N ALA A 265 21.14 -8.55 -18.54
CA ALA A 265 20.63 -8.33 -19.87
C ALA A 265 20.63 -9.63 -20.69
N PRO A 266 19.58 -9.89 -21.49
CA PRO A 266 19.51 -11.08 -22.35
C PRO A 266 20.55 -11.08 -23.46
N PHE A 267 20.96 -9.91 -23.94
CA PHE A 267 21.95 -9.70 -25.03
C PHE A 267 23.05 -8.79 -24.52
N ASN A 268 23.62 -9.08 -23.33
CA ASN A 268 24.64 -8.22 -22.73
C ASN A 268 25.85 -8.08 -23.64
N ASN A 269 26.40 -6.88 -23.76
CA ASN A 269 27.53 -6.55 -24.66
C ASN A 269 27.27 -6.88 -26.13
N LEU A 270 26.01 -6.81 -26.59
CA LEU A 270 25.67 -7.12 -27.97
C LEU A 270 26.53 -6.32 -28.95
N THR A 271 27.25 -7.05 -29.78
CA THR A 271 28.02 -6.54 -30.90
C THR A 271 27.52 -7.18 -32.19
N ILE A 272 27.14 -6.35 -33.15
CA ILE A 272 26.72 -6.77 -34.48
C ILE A 272 27.79 -6.29 -35.46
N SER A 273 28.37 -7.23 -36.23
CA SER A 273 29.41 -6.94 -37.21
C SER A 273 28.96 -7.35 -38.62
N GLY A 274 29.13 -6.49 -39.57
CA GLY A 274 28.49 -6.52 -40.89
C GLY A 274 27.26 -5.64 -40.87
N PRO A 275 26.34 -5.73 -41.81
CA PRO A 275 26.27 -6.73 -42.91
C PRO A 275 27.30 -6.50 -44.00
N TYR A 276 27.97 -7.56 -44.44
CA TYR A 276 28.94 -7.50 -45.55
C TYR A 276 28.64 -8.52 -46.63
N ILE A 277 28.95 -8.17 -47.89
CA ILE A 277 28.71 -9.04 -49.04
C ILE A 277 29.87 -10.01 -49.24
N SER A 278 29.57 -11.29 -49.46
CA SER A 278 30.51 -12.29 -49.92
C SER A 278 29.85 -13.20 -50.97
N GLY A 279 30.21 -13.04 -52.22
CA GLY A 279 29.57 -13.74 -53.33
C GLY A 279 28.13 -13.30 -53.55
N SER A 280 27.19 -14.25 -53.41
CA SER A 280 25.74 -14.01 -53.53
C SER A 280 25.04 -13.93 -52.20
N SER A 281 25.79 -13.82 -51.11
CA SER A 281 25.22 -13.80 -49.75
C SER A 281 25.68 -12.55 -48.99
N VAL A 282 24.83 -12.12 -48.03
CA VAL A 282 25.15 -11.15 -47.01
C VAL A 282 25.35 -11.90 -45.69
N TYR A 283 26.44 -11.57 -44.99
CA TYR A 283 26.78 -12.16 -43.68
C TYR A 283 26.67 -11.14 -42.59
N THR A 284 26.01 -11.53 -41.50
CA THR A 284 25.89 -10.75 -40.26
C THR A 284 26.39 -11.58 -39.11
N ASN A 285 27.36 -11.06 -38.35
CA ASN A 285 27.88 -11.73 -37.16
C ASN A 285 27.30 -11.10 -35.90
N PHE A 286 26.96 -11.95 -34.93
CA PHE A 286 26.39 -11.58 -33.66
C PHE A 286 27.28 -12.12 -32.55
N GLU A 287 27.58 -11.29 -31.58
CA GLU A 287 28.31 -11.64 -30.36
C GLU A 287 27.62 -11.00 -29.17
N PHE A 288 27.28 -11.78 -28.13
CA PHE A 288 26.66 -11.32 -26.89
C PHE A 288 26.79 -12.34 -25.77
N ASP A 289 26.52 -11.91 -24.53
CA ASP A 289 26.45 -12.75 -23.37
C ASP A 289 24.97 -12.82 -22.88
N ASN A 290 24.49 -14.00 -22.49
CA ASN A 290 23.23 -14.13 -21.75
C ASN A 290 23.51 -13.96 -20.26
N ASP A 291 23.36 -12.77 -19.72
CA ASP A 291 23.56 -12.47 -18.29
C ASP A 291 22.30 -12.72 -17.44
N MET A 292 21.21 -13.17 -18.05
CA MET A 292 20.04 -13.58 -17.29
C MET A 292 20.32 -14.84 -16.45
N ASN A 293 19.59 -15.01 -15.37
CA ASN A 293 19.67 -16.19 -14.50
C ASN A 293 18.95 -17.43 -15.07
N ARG A 294 18.49 -17.36 -16.32
CA ARG A 294 17.74 -18.42 -17.02
C ARG A 294 18.23 -18.62 -18.45
N GLY A 295 17.91 -19.79 -19.01
CA GLY A 295 18.10 -20.05 -20.44
C GLY A 295 17.11 -19.26 -21.29
N LEU A 296 17.49 -18.95 -22.51
CA LEU A 296 16.73 -18.20 -23.52
C LEU A 296 16.67 -18.99 -24.83
N SER A 297 15.56 -18.86 -25.54
CA SER A 297 15.43 -19.33 -26.92
C SER A 297 15.54 -18.13 -27.85
N ILE A 298 16.64 -18.04 -28.60
CA ILE A 298 17.00 -16.86 -29.38
C ILE A 298 16.76 -17.12 -30.86
N ARG A 299 16.26 -16.09 -31.56
CA ARG A 299 16.25 -15.99 -33.00
C ARG A 299 17.08 -14.79 -33.44
N LEU A 300 18.04 -15.03 -34.33
CA LEU A 300 18.77 -14.01 -35.08
C LEU A 300 18.15 -13.90 -36.46
N LEU A 301 17.90 -12.67 -36.93
CA LEU A 301 17.27 -12.41 -38.20
C LEU A 301 18.02 -11.32 -38.94
N THR A 302 18.24 -11.52 -40.22
CA THR A 302 18.80 -10.52 -41.17
C THR A 302 17.91 -10.45 -42.40
N GLU A 303 17.26 -9.33 -42.59
CA GLU A 303 16.46 -9.01 -43.77
C GLU A 303 17.22 -7.99 -44.63
N VAL A 304 17.47 -8.30 -45.86
CA VAL A 304 18.25 -7.43 -46.76
C VAL A 304 17.32 -6.75 -47.74
N PHE A 305 17.53 -5.46 -47.95
CA PHE A 305 16.71 -4.59 -48.81
C PHE A 305 17.56 -3.91 -49.86
N ASP A 306 16.98 -3.65 -51.04
CA ASP A 306 17.56 -2.82 -52.06
C ASP A 306 17.24 -1.32 -51.84
N SER A 307 17.72 -0.46 -52.73
CA SER A 307 17.51 1.00 -52.65
C SER A 307 16.04 1.44 -52.90
N SER A 308 15.17 0.51 -53.30
CA SER A 308 13.72 0.74 -53.49
C SER A 308 12.90 0.20 -52.32
N ASP A 309 13.51 -0.16 -51.20
CA ASP A 309 12.85 -0.79 -50.03
C ASP A 309 12.24 -2.17 -50.33
N SER A 310 12.67 -2.84 -51.41
CA SER A 310 12.27 -4.20 -51.71
C SER A 310 13.14 -5.20 -50.96
N GLN A 311 12.53 -6.14 -50.24
CA GLN A 311 13.27 -7.21 -49.57
C GLN A 311 13.81 -8.18 -50.60
N ILE A 312 15.15 -8.30 -50.67
CA ILE A 312 15.88 -9.14 -51.61
C ILE A 312 16.60 -10.31 -50.94
N GLY A 313 16.58 -10.39 -49.61
CA GLY A 313 17.17 -11.49 -48.86
C GLY A 313 16.56 -11.66 -47.50
N TYR A 314 16.57 -12.92 -47.01
CA TYR A 314 16.13 -13.30 -45.69
C TYR A 314 17.01 -14.42 -45.14
N GLY A 315 17.59 -14.22 -43.99
CA GLY A 315 18.38 -15.21 -43.28
C GLY A 315 17.99 -15.26 -41.79
N SER A 316 17.95 -16.45 -41.22
CA SER A 316 17.68 -16.61 -39.80
C SER A 316 18.43 -17.80 -39.20
N ASP A 317 18.76 -17.69 -37.91
CA ASP A 317 19.27 -18.79 -37.08
C ASP A 317 18.51 -18.79 -35.74
N SER A 318 18.16 -19.97 -35.24
CA SER A 318 17.45 -20.11 -33.96
C SER A 318 18.09 -21.18 -33.11
N PHE A 319 18.34 -20.88 -31.83
CA PHE A 319 19.04 -21.75 -30.91
C PHE A 319 18.74 -21.40 -29.47
N ASP A 320 19.01 -22.35 -28.55
CA ASP A 320 18.91 -22.14 -27.12
C ASP A 320 20.26 -21.69 -26.54
N VAL A 321 20.19 -20.79 -25.57
CA VAL A 321 21.35 -20.24 -24.84
C VAL A 321 21.13 -20.45 -23.34
N THR A 322 22.10 -21.01 -22.64
CA THR A 322 22.05 -21.19 -21.20
C THR A 322 22.38 -19.88 -20.44
N ALA A 323 22.03 -19.80 -19.18
CA ALA A 323 22.43 -18.69 -18.32
C ALA A 323 23.97 -18.54 -18.29
N GLY A 324 24.44 -17.32 -18.41
CA GLY A 324 25.88 -16.98 -18.42
C GLY A 324 26.67 -17.43 -19.67
N GLN A 325 25.97 -17.90 -20.70
CA GLN A 325 26.66 -18.38 -21.93
C GLN A 325 27.00 -17.21 -22.82
N HIS A 326 28.28 -17.22 -23.32
CA HIS A 326 28.72 -16.39 -24.39
C HIS A 326 28.31 -16.98 -25.75
N VAL A 327 27.82 -16.15 -26.65
CA VAL A 327 27.30 -16.52 -27.98
C VAL A 327 28.11 -15.83 -29.04
N PHE A 328 28.58 -16.61 -30.02
CA PHE A 328 29.07 -16.10 -31.30
C PHE A 328 28.37 -16.86 -32.41
N ARG A 329 27.69 -16.13 -33.32
CA ARG A 329 26.91 -16.71 -34.43
C ARG A 329 27.04 -15.86 -35.68
N SER A 330 26.90 -16.51 -36.84
CA SER A 330 26.84 -15.85 -38.13
C SER A 330 25.57 -16.26 -38.87
N VAL A 331 24.83 -15.28 -39.34
CA VAL A 331 23.66 -15.49 -40.21
C VAL A 331 24.06 -15.22 -41.64
N GLU A 332 23.90 -16.23 -42.51
CA GLU A 332 24.05 -16.11 -43.95
C GLU A 332 22.69 -15.83 -44.57
N THR A 333 22.60 -14.77 -45.35
CA THR A 333 21.38 -14.33 -46.05
C THR A 333 21.62 -14.38 -47.55
N GLN A 334 20.99 -15.33 -48.24
CA GLN A 334 21.02 -15.45 -49.68
C GLN A 334 20.30 -14.28 -50.35
N ILE A 335 20.95 -13.61 -51.30
CA ILE A 335 20.33 -12.53 -52.07
C ILE A 335 19.62 -13.14 -53.28
N THR A 336 18.34 -12.77 -53.43
CA THR A 336 17.52 -13.20 -54.58
C THR A 336 17.32 -12.04 -55.55
N GLY A 337 17.64 -12.28 -56.84
CA GLY A 337 17.51 -11.27 -57.89
C GLY A 337 18.82 -10.65 -58.34
N SER A 338 18.76 -9.64 -59.19
CA SER A 338 19.89 -8.93 -59.78
C SER A 338 20.13 -7.53 -59.19
N THR A 339 19.35 -7.13 -58.20
CA THR A 339 19.49 -5.83 -57.52
C THR A 339 20.57 -5.87 -56.46
N SER A 340 21.31 -4.77 -56.30
CA SER A 340 22.35 -4.66 -55.26
C SER A 340 21.71 -4.38 -53.89
N PRO A 341 22.21 -5.03 -52.83
CA PRO A 341 21.81 -4.69 -51.44
C PRO A 341 22.12 -3.23 -51.12
N SER A 342 21.25 -2.61 -50.34
CA SER A 342 21.42 -1.24 -49.83
C SER A 342 21.59 -1.23 -48.33
N TYR A 343 20.66 -1.85 -47.63
CA TYR A 343 20.70 -1.94 -46.16
C TYR A 343 20.12 -3.28 -45.69
N ALA A 344 20.40 -3.60 -44.43
CA ALA A 344 19.81 -4.74 -43.74
C ALA A 344 19.12 -4.30 -42.47
N ARG A 345 17.94 -4.89 -42.19
CA ARG A 345 17.32 -4.89 -40.89
C ARG A 345 17.76 -6.12 -40.14
N ILE A 346 18.36 -5.91 -38.97
CA ILE A 346 18.97 -6.95 -38.17
C ILE A 346 18.24 -7.00 -36.83
N THR A 347 17.72 -8.19 -36.48
CA THR A 347 16.95 -8.38 -35.25
C THR A 347 17.52 -9.54 -34.43
N VAL A 348 17.65 -9.32 -33.12
CA VAL A 348 17.90 -10.34 -32.10
C VAL A 348 16.65 -10.43 -31.26
N GLU A 349 16.02 -11.59 -31.19
CA GLU A 349 14.75 -11.80 -30.54
C GLU A 349 14.81 -12.96 -29.52
N GLU A 350 14.21 -12.78 -28.33
CA GLU A 350 13.91 -13.85 -27.38
C GLU A 350 12.50 -14.38 -27.66
N LEU A 351 12.41 -15.66 -28.06
CA LEU A 351 11.17 -16.23 -28.63
C LEU A 351 10.04 -16.42 -27.62
N ASN A 352 10.34 -16.62 -26.33
CA ASN A 352 9.32 -16.90 -25.33
C ASN A 352 8.58 -15.64 -24.88
N SER A 353 9.30 -14.51 -24.76
CA SER A 353 8.73 -13.22 -24.37
C SER A 353 8.45 -12.29 -25.56
N GLY A 354 9.01 -12.61 -26.74
CA GLY A 354 8.92 -11.77 -27.93
C GLY A 354 9.70 -10.45 -27.85
N ILE A 355 10.53 -10.27 -26.80
CA ILE A 355 11.39 -9.08 -26.71
C ILE A 355 12.48 -9.15 -27.77
N HIS A 356 12.73 -8.02 -28.39
CA HIS A 356 13.71 -7.96 -29.49
C HIS A 356 14.49 -6.64 -29.49
N TYR A 357 15.68 -6.73 -30.04
CA TYR A 357 16.56 -5.60 -30.40
C TYR A 357 16.66 -5.53 -31.89
N THR A 358 16.36 -4.38 -32.49
CA THR A 358 16.43 -4.21 -33.95
C THR A 358 17.24 -2.99 -34.32
N ILE A 359 18.14 -3.14 -35.32
CA ILE A 359 18.89 -2.06 -35.95
C ILE A 359 18.77 -2.13 -37.47
N ILE A 360 19.10 -1.02 -38.12
CA ILE A 360 19.22 -0.91 -39.56
C ILE A 360 20.63 -0.46 -39.86
N GLU A 361 21.33 -1.24 -40.70
CA GLU A 361 22.74 -0.99 -41.08
C GLU A 361 22.90 -1.03 -42.61
N GLU A 362 23.81 -0.20 -43.16
CA GLU A 362 24.15 -0.24 -44.58
C GLU A 362 24.94 -1.50 -44.88
N VAL A 363 24.66 -2.12 -46.03
CA VAL A 363 25.40 -3.30 -46.50
C VAL A 363 26.71 -2.86 -47.16
N SER A 364 27.84 -3.36 -46.66
CA SER A 364 29.20 -3.01 -47.11
C SER A 364 29.82 -4.07 -48.02
#